data_91375c693b804b62bbcc52f7700144bd
#
_entry.id   91375c693b804b62bbcc52f7700144bd
#
_cell.length_a   1.000
_cell.length_b   1.000
_cell.length_c   1.000
_cell.angle_alpha   90.00
_cell.angle_beta   90.00
_cell.angle_gamma   90.00
#
_symmetry.space_group_name_H-M   'P 1'
#
loop_
_entity.id
_entity.type
_entity.pdbx_description
1 polymer ?
#
loop_
_entity_poly.entity_id
_entity_poly.type
_entity_poly.pdbx_seq_one_letter_code
_entity_poly.pdbx_strand_id
1 'polypeptide(L)' 'MGTKFDIFKKLPDGHPLWVKAVEGLEEAHTQLARLSASSPGEYFIYSLPNGCVVHAKLAHER' A
#
# COMPACT_ATOMS: atom_id res chain seq x y z
N MET A 1 -5.12 16.54 -12.05
CA MET A 1 -5.75 15.54 -11.42
C MET A 1 -4.88 14.40 -11.21
N GLY A 2 -4.84 13.88 -10.11
CA GLY A 2 -4.02 12.75 -9.82
C GLY A 2 -4.78 11.46 -9.89
N THR A 3 -4.04 10.38 -9.98
CA THR A 3 -4.62 9.05 -9.93
C THR A 3 -4.70 8.64 -8.46
N LYS A 4 -5.82 8.10 -8.08
CA LYS A 4 -5.99 7.66 -6.71
C LYS A 4 -5.50 6.24 -6.53
N PHE A 5 -4.84 6.03 -5.41
CA PHE A 5 -4.34 4.70 -5.04
C PHE A 5 -4.80 4.39 -3.63
N ASP A 6 -5.08 3.12 -3.39
CA ASP A 6 -5.42 2.65 -2.05
C ASP A 6 -4.25 1.86 -1.50
N ILE A 7 -3.95 2.07 -0.22
CA ILE A 7 -2.91 1.30 0.43
C ILE A 7 -3.59 0.29 1.35
N PHE A 8 -3.20 -0.96 1.18
CA PHE A 8 -3.74 -2.05 1.99
C PHE A 8 -2.61 -2.72 2.76
N LYS A 9 -2.95 -3.24 3.91
CA LYS A 9 -2.04 -4.07 4.68
C LYS A 9 -2.59 -5.48 4.68
N LYS A 10 -1.74 -6.46 4.42
CA LYS A 10 -2.16 -7.85 4.45
C LYS A 10 -2.04 -8.37 5.86
N LEU A 11 -3.13 -8.85 6.41
CA LEU A 11 -3.15 -9.36 7.77
C LEU A 11 -2.58 -10.77 7.81
N PRO A 12 -2.22 -11.26 9.01
CA PRO A 12 -1.64 -12.61 9.12
C PRO A 12 -2.54 -13.70 8.56
N ASP A 13 -3.85 -13.51 8.59
CA ASP A 13 -4.77 -14.50 8.07
C ASP A 13 -4.96 -14.37 6.55
N GLY A 14 -4.28 -13.41 5.94
CA GLY A 14 -4.34 -13.23 4.50
C GLY A 14 -5.37 -12.24 4.01
N HIS A 15 -6.17 -11.68 4.91
CA HIS A 15 -7.17 -10.70 4.49
C HIS A 15 -6.55 -9.33 4.31
N PRO A 16 -6.97 -8.58 3.31
CA PRO A 16 -6.47 -7.22 3.14
C PRO A 16 -7.21 -6.27 4.07
N LEU A 17 -6.47 -5.34 4.64
CA LEU A 17 -7.03 -4.29 5.47
C LEU A 17 -6.75 -2.96 4.81
N TRP A 18 -7.79 -2.22 4.50
CA TRP A 18 -7.62 -0.90 3.89
C TRP A 18 -7.01 0.06 4.92
N VAL A 19 -5.97 0.75 4.52
CA VAL A 19 -5.28 1.67 5.42
C VAL A 19 -5.65 3.10 5.10
N LYS A 20 -5.40 3.51 3.86
CA LYS A 20 -5.71 4.88 3.47
C LYS A 20 -5.68 5.01 1.95
N ALA A 21 -6.23 6.09 1.47
CA ALA A 21 -6.20 6.42 0.06
C ALA A 21 -5.28 7.62 -0.12
N VAL A 22 -4.54 7.64 -1.20
CA VAL A 22 -3.65 8.76 -1.49
C VAL A 22 -3.78 9.10 -2.97
N GLU A 23 -3.28 10.28 -3.33
CA GLU A 23 -3.29 10.73 -4.70
C GLU A 23 -1.87 10.78 -5.20
N GLY A 24 -1.60 10.12 -6.30
CA GLY A 24 -0.28 10.12 -6.91
C GLY A 24 0.57 8.95 -6.44
N LEU A 25 1.31 8.36 -7.37
CA LEU A 25 2.12 7.19 -7.07
C LEU A 25 3.27 7.52 -6.13
N GLU A 26 3.88 8.69 -6.29
CA GLU A 26 4.95 9.10 -5.41
C GLU A 26 4.49 9.22 -3.97
N GLU A 27 3.32 9.81 -3.78
CA GLU A 27 2.76 9.94 -2.46
C GLU A 27 2.42 8.57 -1.89
N ALA A 28 1.94 7.67 -2.72
CA ALA A 28 1.62 6.32 -2.28
C ALA A 28 2.88 5.61 -1.77
N HIS A 29 3.98 5.75 -2.50
CA HIS A 29 5.25 5.14 -2.07
C HIS A 29 5.76 5.75 -0.78
N THR A 30 5.63 7.06 -0.63
CA THR A 30 6.05 7.74 0.59
C THR A 30 5.27 7.26 1.79
N GLN A 31 3.96 7.16 1.64
CA GLN A 31 3.11 6.70 2.73
C GLN A 31 3.37 5.23 3.05
N LEU A 32 3.61 4.43 2.02
CA LEU A 32 3.91 3.03 2.22
C LEU A 32 5.19 2.85 3.05
N ALA A 33 6.21 3.64 2.73
CA ALA A 33 7.46 3.59 3.47
C ALA A 33 7.27 3.97 4.93
N ARG A 34 6.47 5.00 5.17
CA ARG A 34 6.19 5.43 6.53
C ARG A 34 5.42 4.39 7.30
N LEU A 35 4.43 3.80 6.67
CA LEU A 35 3.60 2.79 7.32
C LEU A 35 4.42 1.56 7.65
N SER A 36 5.26 1.11 6.74
CA SER A 36 6.04 -0.08 7.00
C SER A 36 7.11 0.14 8.05
N ALA A 37 7.58 1.38 8.21
CA ALA A 37 8.53 1.69 9.27
C ALA A 37 7.84 1.73 10.62
N SER A 38 6.60 2.21 10.65
CA SER A 38 5.86 2.37 11.89
C SER A 38 5.20 1.07 12.31
N SER A 39 4.69 0.32 11.35
CA SER A 39 3.97 -0.91 11.64
C SER A 39 4.40 -1.96 10.62
N PRO A 40 5.38 -2.77 10.94
CA PRO A 40 5.89 -3.75 9.98
C PRO A 40 4.81 -4.73 9.54
N GLY A 41 4.91 -5.17 8.30
CA GLY A 41 3.96 -6.09 7.73
C GLY A 41 4.03 -6.05 6.23
N GLU A 42 3.10 -6.73 5.60
CA GLU A 42 3.01 -6.73 4.15
C GLU A 42 2.02 -5.67 3.71
N TYR A 43 2.44 -4.84 2.79
CA TYR A 43 1.58 -3.78 2.27
C TYR A 43 1.55 -3.83 0.76
N PHE A 44 0.47 -3.34 0.16
CA PHE A 44 0.46 -3.18 -1.28
C PHE A 44 -0.35 -1.95 -1.67
N ILE A 45 -0.06 -1.44 -2.85
CA ILE A 45 -0.72 -0.28 -3.40
C ILE A 45 -1.62 -0.76 -4.54
N TYR A 46 -2.87 -0.42 -4.46
CA TYR A 46 -3.87 -0.84 -5.43
C TYR A 46 -4.32 0.35 -6.25
N SER A 47 -4.36 0.21 -7.55
CA SER A 47 -4.82 1.28 -8.42
C SER A 47 -6.29 1.11 -8.71
N LEU A 48 -7.09 2.03 -8.21
CA LEU A 48 -8.53 1.95 -8.43
C LEU A 48 -8.92 2.01 -9.90
N PRO A 49 -8.37 2.94 -10.67
CA PRO A 49 -8.77 3.02 -12.07
C PRO A 49 -8.48 1.75 -12.86
N ASN A 50 -7.37 1.10 -12.56
CA ASN A 50 -6.97 -0.11 -13.27
C ASN A 50 -7.43 -1.38 -12.61
N GLY A 51 -7.75 -1.31 -11.35
CA GLY A 51 -8.20 -2.48 -10.61
C GLY A 51 -7.10 -3.51 -10.40
N CYS A 52 -5.87 -3.07 -10.24
CA CYS A 52 -4.78 -4.02 -10.03
C CYS A 52 -3.76 -3.49 -9.06
N VAL A 53 -2.95 -4.38 -8.53
CA VAL A 53 -1.88 -4.03 -7.61
C VAL A 53 -0.75 -3.42 -8.40
N VAL A 54 -0.30 -2.24 -7.99
CA VAL A 54 0.79 -1.55 -8.65
C VAL A 54 2.10 -1.78 -7.96
N HIS A 55 2.07 -2.04 -6.65
CA HIS A 55 3.31 -2.19 -5.89
C HIS A 55 3.03 -2.98 -4.64
N ALA A 56 3.95 -3.83 -4.25
CA ALA A 56 3.84 -4.59 -3.02
C ALA A 56 5.14 -4.49 -2.26
N LYS A 57 5.06 -4.39 -0.94
CA LYS A 57 6.23 -4.27 -0.11
C LYS A 57 6.13 -5.21 1.07
N LEU A 58 7.20 -5.95 1.30
CA LEU A 58 7.29 -6.86 2.43
C LEU A 58 8.24 -6.27 3.45
N ALA A 59 7.79 -6.17 4.67
CA ALA A 59 8.59 -5.54 5.69
C ALA A 59 9.79 -6.35 6.10
N HIS A 60 9.71 -7.65 5.97
CA HIS A 60 10.80 -8.47 6.45
C HIS A 60 11.84 -8.76 5.41
N GLU A 61 11.78 -8.14 4.23
CA GLU A 61 12.75 -8.44 3.27
C GLU A 61 14.06 -8.10 3.65
N ARG A 62 15.00 -8.72 3.44
CA ARG A 62 16.22 -8.51 3.99
C ARG A 62 17.13 -8.22 3.22
#